data_3d8995aa374bde2aea2c1af8fce83e7d
#
_entry.id   3d8995aa374bde2aea2c1af8fce83e7d
#
_cell.length_a   1.000
_cell.length_b   1.000
_cell.length_c   1.000
_cell.angle_alpha   90.00
_cell.angle_beta   90.00
_cell.angle_gamma   90.00
#
_symmetry.space_group_name_H-M   'P 1'
#
loop_
_entity.id
_entity.type
_entity.pdbx_description
1 polymer ?
#
loop_
_entity_poly.entity_id
_entity_poly.type
_entity_poly.pdbx_seq_one_letter_code
_entity_poly.pdbx_strand_id
1 'polypeptide(L)' 'MENLTTRQCPLYEEVLDTQMYGLSREIDFAVRAGLMTRQAGKEILSRLEREVARLYEALNRQGK' A
#
# COMPACT_ATOMS: atom_id res chain seq x y z
N MET A 1 -15.57 17.41 -11.81
CA MET A 1 -15.62 16.06 -11.39
C MET A 1 -15.82 15.83 -9.93
N GLU A 2 -16.88 16.33 -9.46
CA GLU A 2 -17.19 16.11 -8.07
C GLU A 2 -17.43 14.65 -7.81
N ASN A 3 -17.76 13.91 -8.84
CA ASN A 3 -17.90 12.50 -8.68
C ASN A 3 -16.63 11.85 -8.23
N LEU A 4 -15.53 12.37 -8.70
CA LEU A 4 -14.26 11.87 -8.28
C LEU A 4 -14.07 12.07 -6.81
N THR A 5 -14.58 13.17 -6.31
CA THR A 5 -14.42 13.46 -4.90
C THR A 5 -15.10 12.43 -4.04
N THR A 6 -16.34 12.13 -4.39
CA THR A 6 -17.07 11.16 -3.59
C THR A 6 -16.61 9.75 -3.85
N ARG A 7 -16.08 9.50 -5.02
CA ARG A 7 -15.64 8.16 -5.35
C ARG A 7 -14.16 8.00 -5.19
N GLN A 8 -13.56 8.96 -4.54
CA GLN A 8 -12.14 8.94 -4.35
C GLN A 8 -11.68 7.72 -3.59
N CYS A 9 -12.44 7.33 -2.59
CA CYS A 9 -12.01 6.25 -1.74
C CYS A 9 -11.75 4.96 -2.49
N PRO A 10 -12.70 4.47 -3.28
CA PRO A 10 -12.43 3.23 -4.02
C PRO A 10 -11.29 3.37 -5.00
N LEU A 11 -11.25 4.52 -5.69
CA LEU A 11 -10.19 4.73 -6.65
C LEU A 11 -8.83 4.79 -5.96
N TYR A 12 -8.80 5.47 -4.84
CA TYR A 12 -7.59 5.61 -4.07
C TYR A 12 -7.11 4.26 -3.57
N GLU A 13 -8.04 3.43 -3.12
CA GLU A 13 -7.69 2.10 -2.66
C GLU A 13 -7.07 1.29 -3.78
N GLU A 14 -7.61 1.40 -4.97
CA GLU A 14 -7.05 0.69 -6.09
C GLU A 14 -5.63 1.13 -6.38
N VAL A 15 -5.40 2.42 -6.33
CA VAL A 15 -4.08 2.94 -6.58
C VAL A 15 -3.11 2.45 -5.52
N LEU A 16 -3.53 2.49 -4.27
CA LEU A 16 -2.66 2.04 -3.18
C LEU A 16 -2.39 0.56 -3.28
N ASP A 17 -3.39 -0.22 -3.63
CA ASP A 17 -3.19 -1.66 -3.79
C ASP A 17 -2.18 -1.94 -4.89
N THR A 18 -2.29 -1.20 -5.98
CA THR A 18 -1.36 -1.37 -7.08
C THR A 18 0.06 -1.02 -6.64
N GLN A 19 0.20 0.06 -5.88
CA GLN A 19 1.49 0.45 -5.37
C GLN A 19 2.06 -0.59 -4.44
N MET A 20 1.23 -1.13 -3.57
CA MET A 20 1.67 -2.16 -2.64
C MET A 20 2.10 -3.40 -3.39
N TYR A 21 1.37 -3.76 -4.42
CA TYR A 21 1.73 -4.92 -5.21
C TYR A 21 3.08 -4.70 -5.88
N GLY A 22 3.29 -3.51 -6.44
CA GLY A 22 4.56 -3.20 -7.06
C GLY A 22 5.71 -3.26 -6.08
N LEU A 23 5.50 -2.71 -4.89
CA LEU A 23 6.53 -2.74 -3.87
C LEU A 23 6.84 -4.15 -3.44
N SER A 24 5.81 -4.98 -3.28
CA SER A 24 6.05 -6.34 -2.84
C SER A 24 6.87 -7.11 -3.88
N ARG A 25 6.65 -6.82 -5.15
CA ARG A 25 7.44 -7.46 -6.18
C ARG A 25 8.88 -6.98 -6.17
N GLU A 26 9.08 -5.71 -5.93
CA GLU A 26 10.42 -5.16 -5.84
C GLU A 26 11.17 -5.73 -4.66
N ILE A 27 10.48 -5.86 -3.54
CA ILE A 27 11.11 -6.41 -2.35
C ILE A 27 11.43 -7.88 -2.57
N ASP A 28 10.52 -8.61 -3.20
CA ASP A 28 10.78 -10.00 -3.51
C ASP A 28 12.02 -10.13 -4.41
N PHE A 29 12.14 -9.27 -5.38
CA PHE A 29 13.30 -9.26 -6.24
C PHE A 29 14.56 -8.99 -5.43
N ALA A 30 14.50 -8.02 -4.53
CA ALA A 30 15.66 -7.68 -3.72
C ALA A 30 16.09 -8.84 -2.84
N VAL A 31 15.11 -9.57 -2.29
CA VAL A 31 15.44 -10.74 -1.48
C VAL A 31 16.11 -11.79 -2.34
N ARG A 32 15.59 -12.04 -3.52
CA ARG A 32 16.16 -13.04 -4.41
C ARG A 32 17.53 -12.65 -4.89
N ALA A 33 17.75 -11.38 -5.08
CA ALA A 33 19.04 -10.89 -5.53
C ALA A 33 20.06 -10.82 -4.40
N GLY A 34 19.64 -11.14 -3.19
CA GLY A 34 20.55 -11.12 -2.07
C GLY A 34 20.81 -9.75 -1.50
N LEU A 35 19.98 -8.77 -1.87
CA LEU A 35 20.18 -7.40 -1.39
C LEU A 35 19.55 -7.20 -0.01
N MET A 36 18.64 -8.07 0.37
CA MET A 36 18.06 -8.02 1.72
C MET A 36 17.59 -9.41 2.08
N THR A 37 17.44 -9.62 3.39
CA THR A 37 16.98 -10.92 3.86
C THR A 37 15.46 -11.00 3.70
N ARG A 38 14.98 -12.24 3.66
CA ARG A 38 13.53 -12.45 3.58
C ARG A 38 12.83 -11.84 4.80
N GLN A 39 13.46 -11.99 5.96
CA GLN A 39 12.89 -11.43 7.18
C GLN A 39 12.74 -9.91 7.08
N ALA A 40 13.78 -9.25 6.62
CA ALA A 40 13.74 -7.81 6.47
C ALA A 40 12.66 -7.40 5.47
N GLY A 41 12.54 -8.13 4.38
CA GLY A 41 11.52 -7.83 3.40
C GLY A 41 10.13 -7.96 3.98
N LYS A 42 9.89 -9.01 4.75
CA LYS A 42 8.61 -9.20 5.39
C LYS A 42 8.29 -8.06 6.35
N GLU A 43 9.28 -7.63 7.10
CA GLU A 43 9.05 -6.56 8.06
C GLU A 43 8.71 -5.26 7.36
N ILE A 44 9.38 -4.99 6.26
CA ILE A 44 9.09 -3.78 5.51
C ILE A 44 7.67 -3.81 4.99
N LEU A 45 7.27 -4.93 4.40
CA LEU A 45 5.93 -5.04 3.86
C LEU A 45 4.87 -4.93 4.95
N SER A 46 5.11 -5.55 6.09
CA SER A 46 4.16 -5.48 7.18
C SER A 46 3.97 -4.05 7.65
N ARG A 47 5.07 -3.32 7.74
CA ARG A 47 4.98 -1.94 8.16
C ARG A 47 4.21 -1.10 7.16
N LEU A 48 4.49 -1.31 5.88
CA LEU A 48 3.79 -0.57 4.84
C LEU A 48 2.31 -0.87 4.86
N GLU A 49 1.96 -2.14 5.06
CA GLU A 49 0.56 -2.51 5.11
C GLU A 49 -0.16 -1.83 6.26
N ARG A 50 0.50 -1.71 7.38
CA ARG A 50 -0.10 -1.02 8.52
C ARG A 50 -0.29 0.46 8.23
N GLU A 51 0.68 1.08 7.56
CA GLU A 51 0.55 2.48 7.24
C GLU A 51 -0.58 2.70 6.24
N VAL A 52 -0.69 1.82 5.27
CA VAL A 52 -1.77 1.93 4.30
C VAL A 52 -3.12 1.75 4.97
N ALA A 53 -3.20 0.83 5.92
CA ALA A 53 -4.46 0.62 6.64
C ALA A 53 -4.86 1.87 7.42
N ARG A 54 -3.89 2.52 8.00
CA ARG A 54 -4.17 3.77 8.71
C ARG A 54 -4.68 4.83 7.77
N LEU A 55 -4.07 4.90 6.60
CA LEU A 55 -4.49 5.87 5.62
C LEU A 55 -5.91 5.62 5.18
N TYR A 56 -6.25 4.36 4.94
CA TYR A 56 -7.61 4.00 4.58
C TYR A 56 -8.58 4.46 5.66
N GLU A 57 -8.23 4.22 6.90
CA GLU A 57 -9.09 4.61 7.99
C GLU A 57 -9.30 6.10 8.04
N ALA A 58 -8.23 6.85 7.85
CA ALA A 58 -8.32 8.30 7.86
C ALA A 58 -9.20 8.80 6.73
N LEU A 59 -9.06 8.20 5.55
CA LEU A 59 -9.87 8.60 4.41
C LEU A 59 -11.33 8.29 4.65
N ASN A 60 -11.61 7.13 5.22
CA ASN A 60 -12.99 6.76 5.49
C ASN A 60 -13.64 7.71 6.46
N ARG A 61 -12.91 8.11 7.45
CA ARG A 61 -13.45 9.04 8.42
C ARG A 61 -13.74 10.38 7.80
N GLN A 62 -12.87 10.84 6.95
CA GLN A 62 -13.06 12.11 6.28
C GLN A 62 -14.17 12.04 5.26
N GLY A 63 -14.37 10.88 4.71
CA GLY A 63 -15.38 10.70 3.70
C GLY A 63 -16.79 10.82 4.22
N LYS A 64 -16.95 10.84 5.51
CA LYS A 64 -18.29 11.01 6.09
C LYS A 64 -18.73 12.45 6.12
#